data_f96d861cccb545c33482c41fcf385cf8
#
_entry.id   f96d861cccb545c33482c41fcf385cf8
#
_cell.length_a   1.000
_cell.length_b   1.000
_cell.length_c   1.000
_cell.angle_alpha   90.00
_cell.angle_beta   90.00
_cell.angle_gamma   90.00
#
_symmetry.space_group_name_H-M   'P 1'
#
loop_
_entity.id
_entity.type
_entity.pdbx_description
1 polymer ?
#
loop_
_entity_poly.entity_id
_entity_poly.type
_entity_poly.pdbx_seq_one_letter_code
_entity_poly.pdbx_strand_id
1 'polypeptide(L)'
;MTKLALSDEILMKIDKPARYIGNELNSIKKDKEKVAIRFAMCFPDVYEIGMSHLGVQILYDMFNKMEDVWCERVYSPWPDLHKIMKEEHIPLFGLESQEPIKNLDFIGLTLNYEMCYTNVLQILDLGQIPLLAKDRTEDDPLVIGGGCCTYNPEPMADFFDLFYMGEGEISFYELFDLYKKMRAEGKTRHEFLHEASKVPGIYVPSLYEVTYKEDGTIASFEPIYEDVPKTIQKQIVLNMTEAVYPEKPVVPFIKATQDRVVLEIQRGCIRGCRFCQAGMVYRPVREKNVEHLKELAYKMLKSTGHEEISLSSLSSSDYSELEELVNFLIDEFKGKGVNISLPSLRIDAFSLDVMSKVQDIKKSSLTFAPEAGSQRLRDVINKGLTEEVILNGSRLAFEGGWNKVKLYFMLGLPTETEEDMKVIPQLANEIAALYYDTVPKEKRNGKCQITISTSFFVPKPFTPFQWAGMYTPGDYLARARVVNEGVHAQLNHKSIKYNWHEADVTVLEGILARGDRKIGQALLKVYEKGGIFDAWSEYFDYQRWEDAFAECGIDTDFYTMRERDLDEIFPWDFIDIGVWKEFLKREWKNAHDEKVTPNCRMKCSGCGAMKFGGGVCFENKD
;
A
#
# COMPACT_ATOMS: atom_id res chain seq x y z
N MET A 1 -6.01 11.72 34.29
CA MET A 1 -5.09 11.11 33.31
C MET A 1 -5.35 9.62 33.32
N THR A 2 -5.42 8.98 32.17
CA THR A 2 -5.51 7.51 32.07
C THR A 2 -4.23 6.90 32.65
N LYS A 3 -4.34 5.88 33.48
CA LYS A 3 -3.17 5.15 34.00
C LYS A 3 -2.49 4.45 32.81
N LEU A 4 -1.19 4.61 32.64
CA LEU A 4 -0.44 3.95 31.57
C LEU A 4 -0.38 2.45 31.82
N ALA A 5 -0.42 1.65 30.75
CA ALA A 5 -0.27 0.20 30.81
C ALA A 5 1.17 -0.20 31.18
N LEU A 6 2.16 0.58 30.74
CA LEU A 6 3.56 0.39 31.03
C LEU A 6 3.98 1.21 32.25
N SER A 7 4.80 0.62 33.13
CA SER A 7 5.42 1.32 34.25
C SER A 7 6.51 2.28 33.77
N ASP A 8 6.83 3.30 34.61
CA ASP A 8 7.94 4.22 34.33
C ASP A 8 9.27 3.47 34.17
N GLU A 9 9.46 2.39 34.91
CA GLU A 9 10.67 1.55 34.82
C GLU A 9 10.82 0.93 33.43
N ILE A 10 9.74 0.43 32.84
CA ILE A 10 9.74 -0.13 31.48
C ILE A 10 9.95 0.96 30.44
N LEU A 11 9.22 2.08 30.58
CA LEU A 11 9.35 3.23 29.66
C LEU A 11 10.79 3.78 29.59
N MET A 12 11.53 3.70 30.68
CA MET A 12 12.95 4.12 30.73
C MET A 12 13.92 3.11 30.09
N LYS A 13 13.51 1.86 29.86
CA LYS A 13 14.34 0.80 29.29
C LYS A 13 14.20 0.64 27.78
N ILE A 14 13.15 1.21 27.18
CA ILE A 14 12.80 1.02 25.77
C ILE A 14 13.14 2.22 24.92
N ASP A 15 13.35 1.97 23.62
CA ASP A 15 13.51 3.04 22.62
C ASP A 15 12.18 3.75 22.37
N LYS A 16 12.22 5.07 22.31
CA LYS A 16 11.07 5.92 21.97
C LYS A 16 9.77 5.58 22.74
N PRO A 17 9.76 5.74 24.06
CA PRO A 17 8.58 5.41 24.90
C PRO A 17 7.32 6.20 24.48
N ALA A 18 7.46 7.34 23.80
CA ALA A 18 6.36 8.12 23.26
C ALA A 18 5.49 7.37 22.23
N ARG A 19 5.97 6.26 21.67
CA ARG A 19 5.17 5.35 20.82
C ARG A 19 3.98 4.73 21.54
N TYR A 20 4.02 4.64 22.90
CA TYR A 20 3.16 3.76 23.69
C TYR A 20 2.32 4.47 24.75
N ILE A 21 2.46 5.79 24.89
CA ILE A 21 1.80 6.55 25.98
C ILE A 21 0.43 7.13 25.62
N GLY A 22 0.10 7.22 24.34
CA GLY A 22 -1.17 7.84 23.89
C GLY A 22 -1.33 9.30 24.33
N ASN A 23 -2.55 9.82 24.36
CA ASN A 23 -2.91 11.20 24.73
C ASN A 23 -2.43 12.30 23.77
N GLU A 24 -2.17 11.96 22.52
CA GLU A 24 -1.79 12.93 21.50
C GLU A 24 -2.92 13.94 21.25
N LEU A 25 -2.54 15.12 20.75
CA LEU A 25 -3.51 16.13 20.34
C LEU A 25 -4.49 15.53 19.29
N ASN A 26 -5.77 15.80 19.45
CA ASN A 26 -6.87 15.29 18.64
C ASN A 26 -7.16 13.77 18.78
N SER A 27 -6.49 13.05 19.69
CA SER A 27 -6.89 11.67 20.02
C SER A 27 -8.27 11.68 20.71
N ILE A 28 -9.11 10.69 20.39
CA ILE A 28 -10.50 10.65 20.85
C ILE A 28 -10.66 9.63 21.97
N LYS A 29 -11.15 10.10 23.12
CA LYS A 29 -11.48 9.24 24.26
C LYS A 29 -12.96 9.24 24.52
N LYS A 30 -13.52 8.06 24.71
CA LYS A 30 -14.92 7.85 25.06
C LYS A 30 -15.04 7.11 26.40
N ASP A 31 -16.21 7.16 26.97
CA ASP A 31 -16.57 6.37 28.14
C ASP A 31 -16.96 4.96 27.65
N LYS A 32 -16.20 3.95 28.05
CA LYS A 32 -16.42 2.57 27.62
C LYS A 32 -17.79 2.02 28.00
N GLU A 33 -18.40 2.53 29.08
CA GLU A 33 -19.73 2.10 29.51
C GLU A 33 -20.86 2.69 28.63
N LYS A 34 -20.54 3.63 27.74
CA LYS A 34 -21.52 4.31 26.86
C LYS A 34 -21.39 3.90 25.40
N VAL A 35 -20.43 3.04 25.08
CA VAL A 35 -20.24 2.55 23.71
C VAL A 35 -20.66 1.09 23.60
N ALA A 36 -21.26 0.74 22.47
CA ALA A 36 -21.69 -0.63 22.16
C ALA A 36 -20.57 -1.45 21.54
N ILE A 37 -19.62 -0.80 20.85
CA ILE A 37 -18.50 -1.45 20.15
C ILE A 37 -17.20 -0.74 20.51
N ARG A 38 -16.20 -1.53 20.87
CA ARG A 38 -14.81 -1.12 20.99
C ARG A 38 -13.97 -1.78 19.88
N PHE A 39 -13.27 -0.97 19.11
CA PHE A 39 -12.52 -1.40 17.94
C PHE A 39 -11.03 -1.05 18.08
N ALA A 40 -10.13 -2.02 17.98
CA ALA A 40 -8.70 -1.76 17.85
C ALA A 40 -8.33 -1.59 16.37
N MET A 41 -7.92 -0.39 15.97
CA MET A 41 -7.34 -0.12 14.66
C MET A 41 -5.83 -0.39 14.72
N CYS A 42 -5.44 -1.59 14.29
CA CYS A 42 -4.07 -2.07 14.37
C CYS A 42 -3.33 -1.85 13.06
N PHE A 43 -2.13 -1.30 13.16
CA PHE A 43 -1.20 -1.22 12.04
C PHE A 43 0.03 -2.10 12.36
N PRO A 44 0.34 -3.12 11.53
CA PRO A 44 1.38 -4.12 11.83
C PRO A 44 2.79 -3.61 11.50
N ASP A 45 3.11 -2.41 11.96
CA ASP A 45 4.44 -1.81 11.95
C ASP A 45 4.51 -0.78 13.08
N VAL A 46 5.64 -0.09 13.20
CA VAL A 46 5.88 0.91 14.26
C VAL A 46 4.96 2.12 14.16
N TYR A 47 4.80 2.81 15.28
CA TYR A 47 4.01 4.02 15.44
C TYR A 47 4.26 5.06 14.33
N GLU A 48 5.52 5.34 13.98
CA GLU A 48 5.88 6.38 13.00
C GLU A 48 5.37 6.07 11.59
N ILE A 49 5.29 4.79 11.23
CA ILE A 49 4.72 4.34 9.95
C ILE A 49 3.20 4.38 10.01
N GLY A 50 2.61 3.80 11.06
CA GLY A 50 1.16 3.70 11.21
C GLY A 50 0.47 5.05 11.38
N MET A 51 1.06 5.99 12.12
CA MET A 51 0.57 7.37 12.26
C MET A 51 0.57 8.15 10.93
N SER A 52 1.42 7.72 10.00
CA SER A 52 1.49 8.32 8.66
C SER A 52 0.48 7.74 7.67
N HIS A 53 -0.25 6.67 8.06
CA HIS A 53 -1.12 5.96 7.16
C HIS A 53 -2.51 6.59 7.07
N LEU A 54 -2.83 7.19 5.92
CA LEU A 54 -4.08 7.94 5.72
C LEU A 54 -5.34 7.08 5.91
N GLY A 55 -5.35 5.84 5.43
CA GLY A 55 -6.50 4.94 5.59
C GLY A 55 -6.84 4.67 7.06
N VAL A 56 -5.83 4.51 7.92
CA VAL A 56 -6.00 4.38 9.37
C VAL A 56 -6.63 5.66 9.95
N GLN A 57 -6.14 6.85 9.54
CA GLN A 57 -6.67 8.12 10.00
C GLN A 57 -8.14 8.32 9.60
N ILE A 58 -8.49 7.96 8.35
CA ILE A 58 -9.87 8.05 7.85
C ILE A 58 -10.81 7.14 8.66
N LEU A 59 -10.46 5.88 8.83
CA LEU A 59 -11.32 4.92 9.56
C LEU A 59 -11.37 5.21 11.05
N TYR A 60 -10.28 5.65 11.66
CA TYR A 60 -10.25 6.11 13.05
C TYR A 60 -11.20 7.28 13.28
N ASP A 61 -11.17 8.30 12.41
CA ASP A 61 -12.07 9.45 12.46
C ASP A 61 -13.52 9.03 12.22
N MET A 62 -13.78 8.19 11.21
CA MET A 62 -15.12 7.70 10.86
C MET A 62 -15.74 6.93 12.02
N PHE A 63 -15.04 5.94 12.58
CA PHE A 63 -15.58 5.11 13.66
C PHE A 63 -15.82 5.93 14.93
N ASN A 64 -14.93 6.88 15.23
CA ASN A 64 -15.09 7.73 16.39
C ASN A 64 -16.17 8.84 16.23
N LYS A 65 -16.63 9.12 15.01
CA LYS A 65 -17.83 9.95 14.77
C LYS A 65 -19.13 9.22 15.07
N MET A 66 -19.15 7.89 15.09
CA MET A 66 -20.29 7.09 15.57
C MET A 66 -20.36 7.20 17.09
N GLU A 67 -21.53 7.57 17.65
CA GLU A 67 -21.65 7.80 19.10
C GLU A 67 -21.36 6.55 19.94
N ASP A 68 -21.80 5.39 19.45
CA ASP A 68 -21.77 4.10 20.12
C ASP A 68 -20.56 3.21 19.74
N VAL A 69 -19.58 3.75 18.99
CA VAL A 69 -18.34 3.06 18.64
C VAL A 69 -17.15 3.84 19.17
N TRP A 70 -16.21 3.14 19.80
CA TRP A 70 -14.91 3.69 20.20
C TRP A 70 -13.78 2.97 19.49
N CYS A 71 -13.07 3.67 18.63
CA CYS A 71 -11.91 3.18 17.91
C CYS A 71 -10.63 3.63 18.60
N GLU A 72 -9.75 2.68 18.88
CA GLU A 72 -8.47 2.87 19.55
C GLU A 72 -7.33 2.47 18.62
N ARG A 73 -6.19 3.18 18.64
CA ARG A 73 -5.03 2.87 17.80
C ARG A 73 -4.10 1.88 18.47
N VAL A 74 -3.54 0.98 17.67
CA VAL A 74 -2.57 -0.03 18.12
C VAL A 74 -1.47 -0.17 17.06
N TYR A 75 -0.22 -0.23 17.49
CA TYR A 75 0.95 -0.43 16.63
C TYR A 75 1.78 -1.60 17.12
N SER A 76 2.54 -2.24 16.21
CA SER A 76 3.48 -3.30 16.59
C SER A 76 4.54 -2.75 17.55
N PRO A 77 4.70 -3.35 18.73
CA PRO A 77 5.78 -3.01 19.65
C PRO A 77 7.13 -3.32 19.02
N TRP A 78 8.07 -2.37 19.13
CA TRP A 78 9.45 -2.59 18.70
C TRP A 78 10.07 -3.80 19.44
N PRO A 79 11.08 -4.47 18.89
CA PRO A 79 11.63 -5.70 19.48
C PRO A 79 12.07 -5.61 20.94
N ASP A 80 12.51 -4.45 21.42
CA ASP A 80 12.86 -4.23 22.82
C ASP A 80 11.66 -4.35 23.75
N LEU A 81 10.56 -3.65 23.43
CA LEU A 81 9.31 -3.77 24.18
C LEU A 81 8.65 -5.14 23.96
N HIS A 82 8.67 -5.69 22.75
CA HIS A 82 8.16 -7.03 22.47
C HIS A 82 8.77 -8.07 23.45
N LYS A 83 10.10 -8.03 23.62
CA LYS A 83 10.80 -8.93 24.53
C LYS A 83 10.31 -8.76 25.97
N ILE A 84 10.22 -7.54 26.47
CA ILE A 84 9.74 -7.26 27.84
C ILE A 84 8.30 -7.75 28.02
N MET A 85 7.42 -7.47 27.05
CA MET A 85 6.02 -7.89 27.11
C MET A 85 5.88 -9.42 27.16
N LYS A 86 6.70 -10.16 26.41
CA LYS A 86 6.73 -11.63 26.46
C LYS A 86 7.25 -12.16 27.82
N GLU A 87 8.34 -11.58 28.33
CA GLU A 87 8.97 -12.01 29.60
C GLU A 87 8.11 -11.69 30.82
N GLU A 88 7.46 -10.51 30.83
CA GLU A 88 6.64 -10.03 31.95
C GLU A 88 5.14 -10.30 31.80
N HIS A 89 4.74 -10.99 30.70
CA HIS A 89 3.33 -11.29 30.36
C HIS A 89 2.42 -10.05 30.30
N ILE A 90 2.94 -8.94 29.82
CA ILE A 90 2.18 -7.70 29.65
C ILE A 90 1.36 -7.80 28.36
N PRO A 91 0.02 -7.71 28.41
CA PRO A 91 -0.80 -7.74 27.19
C PRO A 91 -0.67 -6.48 26.36
N LEU A 92 -0.75 -6.59 25.04
CA LEU A 92 -0.83 -5.44 24.14
C LEU A 92 -2.12 -4.64 24.39
N PHE A 93 -2.03 -3.33 24.29
CA PHE A 93 -3.08 -2.40 24.72
C PHE A 93 -3.37 -1.32 23.67
N GLY A 94 -4.58 -0.76 23.73
CA GLY A 94 -4.97 0.40 22.93
C GLY A 94 -4.34 1.70 23.46
N LEU A 95 -3.94 2.59 22.56
CA LEU A 95 -3.30 3.86 22.96
C LEU A 95 -4.24 4.81 23.70
N GLU A 96 -5.53 4.81 23.37
CA GLU A 96 -6.51 5.71 23.95
C GLU A 96 -6.91 5.29 25.37
N SER A 97 -7.23 4.01 25.60
CA SER A 97 -7.66 3.48 26.90
C SER A 97 -6.52 2.99 27.77
N GLN A 98 -5.43 2.53 27.17
CA GLN A 98 -4.36 1.78 27.85
C GLN A 98 -4.85 0.44 28.41
N GLU A 99 -5.95 -0.10 27.90
CA GLU A 99 -6.49 -1.41 28.28
C GLU A 99 -6.07 -2.50 27.28
N PRO A 100 -5.97 -3.78 27.72
CA PRO A 100 -5.65 -4.89 26.84
C PRO A 100 -6.59 -5.00 25.65
N ILE A 101 -6.06 -5.18 24.45
CA ILE A 101 -6.88 -5.29 23.23
C ILE A 101 -7.77 -6.53 23.21
N LYS A 102 -7.44 -7.56 23.97
CA LYS A 102 -8.29 -8.74 24.15
C LYS A 102 -9.70 -8.39 24.68
N ASN A 103 -9.83 -7.29 25.39
CA ASN A 103 -11.10 -6.84 25.98
C ASN A 103 -11.98 -6.02 25.02
N LEU A 104 -11.55 -5.83 23.77
CA LEU A 104 -12.27 -5.12 22.74
C LEU A 104 -13.13 -6.10 21.93
N ASP A 105 -14.09 -5.57 21.16
CA ASP A 105 -14.99 -6.38 20.33
C ASP A 105 -14.34 -6.78 18.99
N PHE A 106 -13.57 -5.85 18.39
CA PHE A 106 -12.90 -6.06 17.10
C PHE A 106 -11.43 -5.70 17.15
N ILE A 107 -10.63 -6.52 16.47
CA ILE A 107 -9.21 -6.25 16.16
C ILE A 107 -9.11 -6.07 14.64
N GLY A 108 -9.07 -4.84 14.18
CA GLY A 108 -8.92 -4.50 12.77
C GLY A 108 -7.45 -4.35 12.39
N LEU A 109 -6.96 -5.17 11.49
CA LEU A 109 -5.56 -5.19 11.05
C LEU A 109 -5.43 -4.69 9.62
N THR A 110 -4.57 -3.70 9.42
CA THR A 110 -4.34 -3.06 8.13
C THR A 110 -3.24 -3.78 7.36
N LEU A 111 -3.59 -4.54 6.33
CA LEU A 111 -2.66 -5.33 5.52
C LEU A 111 -2.26 -4.55 4.27
N ASN A 112 -1.15 -3.80 4.34
CA ASN A 112 -0.68 -2.95 3.23
C ASN A 112 0.65 -3.37 2.61
N TYR A 113 1.38 -4.26 3.26
CA TYR A 113 2.64 -4.82 2.78
C TYR A 113 2.82 -6.24 3.31
N GLU A 114 3.08 -7.18 2.43
CA GLU A 114 3.16 -8.61 2.77
C GLU A 114 4.27 -8.92 3.78
N MET A 115 5.37 -8.17 3.75
CA MET A 115 6.48 -8.33 4.69
C MET A 115 6.13 -7.96 6.15
N CYS A 116 4.92 -7.42 6.39
CA CYS A 116 4.41 -7.15 7.74
C CYS A 116 3.54 -8.30 8.30
N TYR A 117 3.38 -9.41 7.60
CA TYR A 117 2.48 -10.50 8.03
C TYR A 117 2.90 -11.14 9.36
N THR A 118 4.20 -11.28 9.64
CA THR A 118 4.69 -11.76 10.94
C THR A 118 4.34 -10.79 12.08
N ASN A 119 4.25 -9.48 11.81
CA ASN A 119 3.82 -8.50 12.80
C ASN A 119 2.31 -8.59 13.11
N VAL A 120 1.50 -9.12 12.19
CA VAL A 120 0.10 -9.46 12.49
C VAL A 120 0.05 -10.52 13.59
N LEU A 121 0.85 -11.58 13.47
CA LEU A 121 0.94 -12.62 14.48
C LEU A 121 1.50 -12.08 15.81
N GLN A 122 2.47 -11.17 15.76
CA GLN A 122 2.98 -10.45 16.93
C GLN A 122 1.87 -9.71 17.68
N ILE A 123 1.02 -8.96 16.96
CA ILE A 123 -0.09 -8.19 17.56
C ILE A 123 -1.08 -9.14 18.25
N LEU A 124 -1.46 -10.24 17.58
CA LEU A 124 -2.38 -11.21 18.14
C LEU A 124 -1.80 -11.92 19.38
N ASP A 125 -0.56 -12.38 19.30
CA ASP A 125 0.11 -13.08 20.39
C ASP A 125 0.32 -12.17 21.63
N LEU A 126 0.86 -10.97 21.43
CA LEU A 126 0.99 -9.99 22.52
C LEU A 126 -0.38 -9.51 23.02
N GLY A 127 -1.39 -9.51 22.17
CA GLY A 127 -2.78 -9.27 22.55
C GLY A 127 -3.41 -10.40 23.34
N GLN A 128 -2.71 -11.55 23.52
CA GLN A 128 -3.22 -12.77 24.14
C GLN A 128 -4.49 -13.30 23.44
N ILE A 129 -4.52 -13.17 22.12
CA ILE A 129 -5.60 -13.64 21.24
C ILE A 129 -5.11 -14.87 20.51
N PRO A 130 -5.87 -15.98 20.46
CA PRO A 130 -5.45 -17.16 19.71
C PRO A 130 -5.08 -16.81 18.28
N LEU A 131 -3.90 -17.25 17.81
CA LEU A 131 -3.40 -16.91 16.48
C LEU A 131 -4.33 -17.45 15.40
N LEU A 132 -4.72 -18.71 15.47
CA LEU A 132 -5.61 -19.32 14.51
C LEU A 132 -7.08 -18.98 14.84
N ALA A 133 -7.83 -18.57 13.81
CA ALA A 133 -9.25 -18.23 13.95
C ALA A 133 -10.09 -19.39 14.49
N LYS A 134 -9.76 -20.63 14.13
CA LYS A 134 -10.46 -21.84 14.58
C LYS A 134 -10.32 -22.11 16.10
N ASP A 135 -9.32 -21.53 16.74
CA ASP A 135 -9.05 -21.74 18.18
C ASP A 135 -9.70 -20.64 19.04
N ARG A 136 -10.34 -19.62 18.42
CA ARG A 136 -11.04 -18.54 19.12
C ARG A 136 -12.41 -18.98 19.60
N THR A 137 -12.77 -18.46 20.78
CA THR A 137 -14.04 -18.72 21.46
C THR A 137 -14.96 -17.50 21.40
N GLU A 138 -16.13 -17.60 22.02
CA GLU A 138 -17.08 -16.46 22.15
C GLU A 138 -16.51 -15.28 22.97
N ASP A 139 -15.52 -15.54 23.82
CA ASP A 139 -14.90 -14.52 24.67
C ASP A 139 -13.75 -13.77 23.97
N ASP A 140 -13.32 -14.25 22.78
CA ASP A 140 -12.25 -13.62 22.04
C ASP A 140 -12.79 -12.57 21.07
N PRO A 141 -12.06 -11.46 20.81
CA PRO A 141 -12.48 -10.45 19.84
C PRO A 141 -12.53 -11.02 18.42
N LEU A 142 -13.31 -10.39 17.54
CA LEU A 142 -13.34 -10.68 16.11
C LEU A 142 -12.13 -10.03 15.43
N VAL A 143 -11.38 -10.82 14.65
CA VAL A 143 -10.20 -10.33 13.93
C VAL A 143 -10.57 -10.08 12.47
N ILE A 144 -10.51 -8.82 12.05
CA ILE A 144 -10.84 -8.37 10.70
C ILE A 144 -9.61 -7.80 9.97
N GLY A 145 -9.38 -8.23 8.73
CA GLY A 145 -8.33 -7.73 7.85
C GLY A 145 -8.86 -6.74 6.82
N GLY A 146 -8.12 -5.68 6.56
CA GLY A 146 -8.39 -4.72 5.48
C GLY A 146 -7.09 -4.21 4.84
N GLY A 147 -7.17 -3.50 3.73
CA GLY A 147 -6.02 -2.94 3.04
C GLY A 147 -5.70 -3.62 1.70
N CYS A 148 -4.64 -3.15 1.01
CA CYS A 148 -4.38 -3.60 -0.36
C CYS A 148 -3.92 -5.06 -0.49
N CYS A 149 -3.33 -5.65 0.56
CA CYS A 149 -2.95 -7.08 0.52
C CYS A 149 -4.16 -8.01 0.66
N THR A 150 -5.33 -7.53 1.09
CA THR A 150 -6.55 -8.36 1.13
C THR A 150 -7.08 -8.73 -0.26
N TYR A 151 -6.54 -8.16 -1.33
CA TYR A 151 -6.79 -8.64 -2.69
C TYR A 151 -6.15 -10.00 -3.00
N ASN A 152 -5.34 -10.55 -2.10
CA ASN A 152 -5.08 -11.98 -1.94
C ASN A 152 -5.01 -12.31 -0.45
N PRO A 153 -6.13 -12.59 0.22
CA PRO A 153 -6.16 -12.81 1.66
C PRO A 153 -5.71 -14.22 2.06
N GLU A 154 -5.59 -15.15 1.10
CA GLU A 154 -5.43 -16.58 1.37
C GLU A 154 -4.18 -16.94 2.19
N PRO A 155 -3.00 -16.32 2.03
CA PRO A 155 -1.86 -16.58 2.93
C PRO A 155 -2.15 -16.29 4.39
N MET A 156 -3.11 -15.42 4.67
CA MET A 156 -3.49 -14.99 6.03
C MET A 156 -4.85 -15.57 6.48
N ALA A 157 -5.51 -16.38 5.66
CA ALA A 157 -6.88 -16.84 5.88
C ALA A 157 -7.10 -17.53 7.23
N ASP A 158 -6.15 -18.35 7.69
CA ASP A 158 -6.26 -19.10 8.95
C ASP A 158 -6.16 -18.21 10.20
N PHE A 159 -5.66 -16.98 10.08
CA PHE A 159 -5.45 -16.05 11.19
C PHE A 159 -6.59 -15.04 11.39
N PHE A 160 -7.51 -14.93 10.43
CA PHE A 160 -8.59 -13.94 10.42
C PHE A 160 -9.97 -14.59 10.48
N ASP A 161 -10.88 -13.95 11.21
CA ASP A 161 -12.29 -14.33 11.21
C ASP A 161 -12.98 -13.85 9.94
N LEU A 162 -12.63 -12.64 9.48
CA LEU A 162 -13.17 -12.05 8.26
C LEU A 162 -12.22 -11.02 7.65
N PHE A 163 -12.40 -10.75 6.35
CA PHE A 163 -11.72 -9.69 5.62
C PHE A 163 -12.73 -8.73 5.02
N TYR A 164 -12.34 -7.47 4.94
CA TYR A 164 -13.07 -6.44 4.22
C TYR A 164 -12.38 -6.10 2.89
N MET A 165 -13.11 -6.23 1.79
CA MET A 165 -12.61 -5.99 0.43
C MET A 165 -13.00 -4.61 -0.07
N GLY A 166 -12.02 -3.71 -0.21
CA GLY A 166 -12.21 -2.38 -0.77
C GLY A 166 -12.07 -1.23 0.22
N GLU A 167 -12.83 -0.17 0.00
CA GLU A 167 -12.78 1.06 0.78
C GLU A 167 -13.74 0.98 1.97
N GLY A 168 -13.18 1.08 3.18
CA GLY A 168 -13.87 0.79 4.44
C GLY A 168 -15.01 1.75 4.79
N GLU A 169 -15.11 2.88 4.11
CA GLU A 169 -16.12 3.90 4.38
C GLU A 169 -17.56 3.48 4.03
N ILE A 170 -17.77 2.32 3.40
CA ILE A 170 -19.08 1.90 2.89
C ILE A 170 -19.82 0.99 3.86
N SER A 171 -19.33 -0.24 4.08
CA SER A 171 -20.13 -1.31 4.69
C SER A 171 -19.89 -1.51 6.19
N PHE A 172 -18.96 -0.79 6.82
CA PHE A 172 -18.73 -0.94 8.28
C PHE A 172 -19.95 -0.54 9.11
N TYR A 173 -20.76 0.42 8.68
CA TYR A 173 -22.01 0.76 9.35
C TYR A 173 -22.95 -0.45 9.43
N GLU A 174 -23.15 -1.14 8.31
CA GLU A 174 -23.99 -2.33 8.24
C GLU A 174 -23.43 -3.48 9.08
N LEU A 175 -22.10 -3.70 9.01
CA LEU A 175 -21.44 -4.74 9.80
C LEU A 175 -21.58 -4.49 11.32
N PHE A 176 -21.44 -3.24 11.76
CA PHE A 176 -21.57 -2.88 13.17
C PHE A 176 -23.01 -2.98 13.66
N ASP A 177 -23.98 -2.57 12.84
CA ASP A 177 -25.40 -2.71 13.18
C ASP A 177 -25.80 -4.18 13.26
N LEU A 178 -25.32 -5.02 12.36
CA LEU A 178 -25.49 -6.47 12.40
C LEU A 178 -24.90 -7.06 13.68
N TYR A 179 -23.67 -6.68 14.03
CA TYR A 179 -23.01 -7.16 15.25
C TYR A 179 -23.79 -6.80 16.51
N LYS A 180 -24.21 -5.53 16.66
CA LYS A 180 -25.01 -5.07 17.81
C LYS A 180 -26.32 -5.84 17.94
N LYS A 181 -27.03 -6.03 16.82
CA LYS A 181 -28.29 -6.78 16.77
C LYS A 181 -28.09 -8.23 17.21
N MET A 182 -27.14 -8.94 16.60
CA MET A 182 -26.93 -10.36 16.86
C MET A 182 -26.42 -10.63 18.28
N ARG A 183 -25.56 -9.73 18.80
CA ARG A 183 -25.11 -9.77 20.20
C ARG A 183 -26.30 -9.60 21.16
N ALA A 184 -27.21 -8.69 20.89
CA ALA A 184 -28.41 -8.48 21.70
C ALA A 184 -29.36 -9.68 21.66
N GLU A 185 -29.37 -10.43 20.56
CA GLU A 185 -30.15 -11.66 20.37
C GLU A 185 -29.45 -12.89 20.97
N GLY A 186 -28.24 -12.74 21.52
CA GLY A 186 -27.45 -13.85 22.12
C GLY A 186 -26.95 -14.87 21.06
N LYS A 187 -26.70 -14.41 19.85
CA LYS A 187 -26.20 -15.24 18.75
C LYS A 187 -24.71 -15.58 18.95
N THR A 188 -24.33 -16.77 18.50
CA THR A 188 -22.96 -17.25 18.56
C THR A 188 -22.04 -16.55 17.55
N ARG A 189 -20.73 -16.63 17.77
CA ARG A 189 -19.69 -16.20 16.84
C ARG A 189 -19.89 -16.78 15.44
N HIS A 190 -20.17 -18.07 15.34
CA HIS A 190 -20.40 -18.74 14.06
C HIS A 190 -21.63 -18.19 13.33
N GLU A 191 -22.76 -18.00 14.03
CA GLU A 191 -23.98 -17.39 13.46
C GLU A 191 -23.71 -15.98 12.96
N PHE A 192 -22.96 -15.17 13.75
CA PHE A 192 -22.56 -13.82 13.33
C PHE A 192 -21.68 -13.86 12.07
N LEU A 193 -20.64 -14.69 12.03
CA LEU A 193 -19.76 -14.80 10.86
C LEU A 193 -20.51 -15.25 9.60
N HIS A 194 -21.48 -16.16 9.76
CA HIS A 194 -22.33 -16.59 8.66
C HIS A 194 -23.16 -15.40 8.10
N GLU A 195 -23.85 -14.66 8.96
CA GLU A 195 -24.62 -13.49 8.51
C GLU A 195 -23.71 -12.36 8.01
N ALA A 196 -22.57 -12.13 8.63
CA ALA A 196 -21.59 -11.13 8.21
C ALA A 196 -21.06 -11.39 6.78
N SER A 197 -20.98 -12.65 6.35
CA SER A 197 -20.57 -13.00 4.97
C SER A 197 -21.50 -12.44 3.90
N LYS A 198 -22.73 -12.06 4.26
CA LYS A 198 -23.74 -11.47 3.37
C LYS A 198 -23.61 -9.94 3.27
N VAL A 199 -22.86 -9.33 4.19
CA VAL A 199 -22.56 -7.89 4.13
C VAL A 199 -21.62 -7.62 2.93
N PRO A 200 -21.92 -6.64 2.07
CA PRO A 200 -21.11 -6.37 0.89
C PRO A 200 -19.63 -6.13 1.22
N GLY A 201 -18.75 -6.83 0.52
CA GLY A 201 -17.30 -6.72 0.71
C GLY A 201 -16.71 -7.59 1.81
N ILE A 202 -17.51 -8.34 2.54
CA ILE A 202 -17.04 -9.24 3.60
C ILE A 202 -16.72 -10.62 3.06
N TYR A 203 -15.52 -11.10 3.34
CA TYR A 203 -15.07 -12.47 3.11
C TYR A 203 -14.77 -13.15 4.45
N VAL A 204 -15.39 -14.31 4.70
CA VAL A 204 -15.21 -15.13 5.90
C VAL A 204 -14.54 -16.44 5.50
N PRO A 205 -13.21 -16.60 5.70
CA PRO A 205 -12.46 -17.75 5.16
C PRO A 205 -12.97 -19.12 5.60
N SER A 206 -13.48 -19.22 6.84
CA SER A 206 -13.99 -20.48 7.39
C SER A 206 -15.28 -20.99 6.71
N LEU A 207 -15.93 -20.19 5.89
CA LEU A 207 -17.13 -20.55 5.14
C LEU A 207 -16.84 -21.02 3.71
N TYR A 208 -15.56 -21.20 3.35
CA TYR A 208 -15.15 -21.64 2.01
C TYR A 208 -14.21 -22.83 2.08
N GLU A 209 -14.43 -23.77 1.15
CA GLU A 209 -13.56 -24.91 0.93
C GLU A 209 -12.71 -24.71 -0.33
N VAL A 210 -11.42 -24.99 -0.20
CA VAL A 210 -10.44 -24.93 -1.30
C VAL A 210 -9.92 -26.32 -1.56
N THR A 211 -10.09 -26.82 -2.78
CA THR A 211 -9.53 -28.12 -3.19
C THR A 211 -8.42 -27.93 -4.21
N TYR A 212 -7.50 -28.88 -4.25
CA TYR A 212 -6.30 -28.82 -5.10
C TYR A 212 -6.23 -30.00 -6.05
N LYS A 213 -5.64 -29.78 -7.22
CA LYS A 213 -5.27 -30.82 -8.17
C LYS A 213 -3.97 -31.49 -7.75
N GLU A 214 -3.59 -32.59 -8.41
CA GLU A 214 -2.33 -33.32 -8.18
C GLU A 214 -1.08 -32.44 -8.41
N ASP A 215 -1.17 -31.48 -9.34
CA ASP A 215 -0.08 -30.54 -9.65
C ASP A 215 0.04 -29.37 -8.64
N GLY A 216 -0.81 -29.34 -7.62
CA GLY A 216 -0.84 -28.31 -6.59
C GLY A 216 -1.66 -27.07 -6.92
N THR A 217 -2.17 -26.93 -8.17
CA THR A 217 -3.06 -25.82 -8.55
C THR A 217 -4.45 -25.99 -7.93
N ILE A 218 -5.18 -24.87 -7.75
CA ILE A 218 -6.54 -24.91 -7.21
C ILE A 218 -7.48 -25.62 -8.18
N ALA A 219 -8.20 -26.62 -7.70
CA ALA A 219 -9.26 -27.31 -8.44
C ALA A 219 -10.60 -26.61 -8.30
N SER A 220 -10.95 -26.17 -7.07
CA SER A 220 -12.16 -25.41 -6.79
C SER A 220 -11.99 -24.52 -5.57
N PHE A 221 -12.72 -23.41 -5.54
CA PHE A 221 -12.86 -22.48 -4.43
C PHE A 221 -14.37 -22.19 -4.28
N GLU A 222 -15.01 -22.84 -3.32
CA GLU A 222 -16.47 -22.80 -3.22
C GLU A 222 -16.95 -22.53 -1.78
N PRO A 223 -18.06 -21.80 -1.62
CA PRO A 223 -18.67 -21.65 -0.32
C PRO A 223 -19.26 -22.98 0.18
N ILE A 224 -19.18 -23.21 1.50
CA ILE A 224 -19.72 -24.41 2.15
C ILE A 224 -21.26 -24.39 2.21
N TYR A 225 -21.85 -23.20 2.28
CA TYR A 225 -23.30 -22.99 2.37
C TYR A 225 -23.83 -22.31 1.11
N GLU A 226 -25.04 -22.66 0.67
CA GLU A 226 -25.64 -22.14 -0.55
C GLU A 226 -25.96 -20.64 -0.51
N ASP A 227 -26.20 -20.09 0.68
CA ASP A 227 -26.54 -18.68 0.90
C ASP A 227 -25.31 -17.78 1.14
N VAL A 228 -24.11 -18.36 1.16
CA VAL A 228 -22.84 -17.61 1.24
C VAL A 228 -22.41 -17.20 -0.19
N PRO A 229 -22.03 -15.93 -0.42
CA PRO A 229 -21.68 -15.45 -1.75
C PRO A 229 -20.48 -16.18 -2.36
N LYS A 230 -20.59 -16.65 -3.61
CA LYS A 230 -19.45 -17.23 -4.36
C LYS A 230 -18.38 -16.21 -4.73
N THR A 231 -18.77 -14.96 -4.89
CA THR A 231 -17.90 -13.87 -5.32
C THR A 231 -18.08 -12.68 -4.40
N ILE A 232 -16.97 -12.15 -3.90
CA ILE A 232 -16.96 -10.98 -3.04
C ILE A 232 -16.65 -9.75 -3.86
N GLN A 233 -17.62 -8.84 -3.97
CA GLN A 233 -17.42 -7.58 -4.68
C GLN A 233 -16.76 -6.55 -3.79
N LYS A 234 -15.66 -5.97 -4.25
CA LYS A 234 -15.01 -4.86 -3.53
C LYS A 234 -15.98 -3.68 -3.39
N GLN A 235 -15.90 -2.99 -2.27
CA GLN A 235 -16.65 -1.77 -1.99
C GLN A 235 -15.83 -0.53 -2.38
N ILE A 236 -16.49 0.48 -2.94
CA ILE A 236 -15.83 1.74 -3.35
C ILE A 236 -16.67 2.95 -3.00
N VAL A 237 -16.02 4.03 -2.61
CA VAL A 237 -16.63 5.36 -2.46
C VAL A 237 -16.75 5.99 -3.85
N LEU A 238 -17.96 6.25 -4.32
CA LEU A 238 -18.17 6.90 -5.63
C LEU A 238 -18.01 8.41 -5.55
N ASN A 239 -18.58 9.04 -4.55
CA ASN A 239 -18.45 10.48 -4.31
C ASN A 239 -17.35 10.79 -3.30
N MET A 240 -16.17 11.09 -3.78
CA MET A 240 -15.00 11.39 -2.95
C MET A 240 -15.15 12.70 -2.14
N THR A 241 -16.02 13.62 -2.58
CA THR A 241 -16.23 14.90 -1.89
C THR A 241 -17.07 14.72 -0.62
N GLU A 242 -18.05 13.80 -0.66
CA GLU A 242 -18.89 13.47 0.48
C GLU A 242 -18.29 12.39 1.41
N ALA A 243 -17.23 11.74 0.96
CA ALA A 243 -16.54 10.73 1.76
C ALA A 243 -16.04 11.30 3.09
N VAL A 244 -16.13 10.49 4.14
CA VAL A 244 -15.56 10.86 5.44
C VAL A 244 -14.07 11.14 5.29
N TYR A 245 -13.63 12.25 5.86
CA TYR A 245 -12.23 12.64 5.86
C TYR A 245 -11.88 13.31 7.21
N PRO A 246 -10.67 13.08 7.77
CA PRO A 246 -10.29 13.65 9.06
C PRO A 246 -10.01 15.15 8.93
N GLU A 247 -10.82 15.98 9.56
CA GLU A 247 -10.58 17.43 9.65
C GLU A 247 -9.63 17.80 10.80
N LYS A 248 -9.49 16.89 11.77
CA LYS A 248 -8.63 17.03 12.94
C LYS A 248 -7.81 15.76 13.15
N PRO A 249 -6.87 15.46 12.24
CA PRO A 249 -6.03 14.27 12.39
C PRO A 249 -5.24 14.31 13.70
N VAL A 250 -4.98 13.13 14.25
CA VAL A 250 -4.16 12.99 15.46
C VAL A 250 -2.73 13.44 15.18
N VAL A 251 -2.18 14.29 16.06
CA VAL A 251 -0.83 14.83 15.91
C VAL A 251 0.16 13.96 16.70
N PRO A 252 1.13 13.32 16.06
CA PRO A 252 2.07 12.44 16.73
C PRO A 252 3.00 13.20 17.70
N PHE A 253 3.37 12.57 18.83
CA PHE A 253 4.34 13.13 19.77
C PHE A 253 5.78 13.09 19.28
N ILE A 254 6.10 12.17 18.37
CA ILE A 254 7.40 12.04 17.75
C ILE A 254 7.24 12.17 16.24
N LYS A 255 8.29 12.57 15.56
CA LYS A 255 8.27 12.78 14.11
C LYS A 255 7.85 11.49 13.39
N ALA A 256 6.70 11.52 12.76
CA ALA A 256 6.19 10.46 11.90
C ALA A 256 6.91 10.48 10.53
N THR A 257 6.78 9.40 9.76
CA THR A 257 7.36 9.32 8.41
C THR A 257 6.77 10.40 7.48
N GLN A 258 5.46 10.66 7.63
CA GLN A 258 4.77 11.76 6.95
C GLN A 258 4.17 12.71 8.00
N ASP A 259 5.01 13.60 8.52
CA ASP A 259 4.64 14.59 9.53
C ASP A 259 4.11 15.86 8.86
N ARG A 260 2.89 15.76 8.29
CA ARG A 260 2.28 16.79 7.44
C ARG A 260 0.78 16.61 7.27
N VAL A 261 0.09 17.65 6.82
CA VAL A 261 -1.28 17.53 6.32
C VAL A 261 -1.25 16.79 4.98
N VAL A 262 -2.05 15.74 4.85
CA VAL A 262 -2.22 14.99 3.61
C VAL A 262 -3.60 15.29 3.04
N LEU A 263 -3.69 15.78 1.81
CA LEU A 263 -4.92 15.98 1.06
C LEU A 263 -5.03 14.90 -0.02
N GLU A 264 -5.94 13.97 0.14
CA GLU A 264 -6.25 12.96 -0.88
C GLU A 264 -7.10 13.60 -1.98
N ILE A 265 -6.48 13.88 -3.13
CA ILE A 265 -7.11 14.59 -4.23
C ILE A 265 -7.92 13.67 -5.14
N GLN A 266 -7.48 12.42 -5.29
CA GLN A 266 -8.17 11.40 -6.10
C GLN A 266 -7.81 9.99 -5.65
N ARG A 267 -8.68 9.03 -5.94
CA ARG A 267 -8.43 7.57 -5.87
C ARG A 267 -8.46 6.96 -7.27
N GLY A 268 -7.61 5.94 -7.46
CA GLY A 268 -7.42 5.29 -8.75
C GLY A 268 -6.41 6.02 -9.64
N CYS A 269 -6.19 5.48 -10.84
CA CYS A 269 -5.27 6.03 -11.83
C CYS A 269 -5.84 5.80 -13.23
N ILE A 270 -5.78 6.83 -14.09
CA ILE A 270 -6.24 6.72 -15.48
C ILE A 270 -5.32 5.87 -16.35
N ARG A 271 -4.10 5.61 -15.90
CA ARG A 271 -3.07 4.91 -16.66
C ARG A 271 -3.31 3.40 -16.65
N GLY A 272 -2.71 2.72 -17.61
CA GLY A 272 -2.87 1.28 -17.80
C GLY A 272 -1.57 0.50 -17.63
N CYS A 273 -0.66 0.92 -16.74
CA CYS A 273 0.59 0.22 -16.50
C CYS A 273 0.32 -1.24 -16.09
N ARG A 274 0.84 -2.20 -16.85
CA ARG A 274 0.49 -3.62 -16.75
C ARG A 274 1.04 -4.33 -15.52
N PHE A 275 2.02 -3.74 -14.87
CA PHE A 275 2.59 -4.25 -13.61
C PHE A 275 1.89 -3.71 -12.36
N CYS A 276 1.11 -2.62 -12.48
CA CYS A 276 0.65 -1.85 -11.35
C CYS A 276 -0.66 -2.37 -10.77
N GLN A 277 -0.62 -3.03 -9.61
CA GLN A 277 -1.79 -3.50 -8.90
C GLN A 277 -2.73 -2.35 -8.51
N ALA A 278 -2.18 -1.27 -7.92
CA ALA A 278 -2.96 -0.11 -7.53
C ALA A 278 -3.72 0.52 -8.71
N GLY A 279 -3.10 0.56 -9.90
CA GLY A 279 -3.74 1.03 -11.14
C GLY A 279 -4.92 0.17 -11.61
N MET A 280 -5.07 -1.05 -11.08
CA MET A 280 -6.19 -1.95 -11.40
C MET A 280 -7.21 -2.01 -10.26
N VAL A 281 -6.76 -2.26 -9.04
CA VAL A 281 -7.68 -2.48 -7.91
C VAL A 281 -8.41 -1.21 -7.44
N TYR A 282 -7.87 -0.01 -7.69
CA TYR A 282 -8.52 1.25 -7.34
C TYR A 282 -9.32 1.89 -8.47
N ARG A 283 -9.57 1.18 -9.58
CA ARG A 283 -10.51 1.64 -10.63
C ARG A 283 -11.96 1.62 -10.15
N PRO A 284 -12.81 2.55 -10.66
CA PRO A 284 -12.53 3.70 -11.54
C PRO A 284 -11.81 4.85 -10.82
N VAL A 285 -11.28 5.81 -11.60
CA VAL A 285 -10.71 7.05 -11.04
C VAL A 285 -11.84 7.95 -10.57
N ARG A 286 -11.70 8.50 -9.36
CA ARG A 286 -12.65 9.42 -8.72
C ARG A 286 -11.87 10.57 -8.10
N GLU A 287 -12.28 11.78 -8.39
CA GLU A 287 -11.63 13.01 -7.94
C GLU A 287 -12.44 13.67 -6.82
N LYS A 288 -11.76 14.35 -5.92
CA LYS A 288 -12.37 15.18 -4.87
C LYS A 288 -12.44 16.61 -5.37
N ASN A 289 -13.56 17.29 -5.13
CA ASN A 289 -13.79 18.67 -5.54
C ASN A 289 -12.74 19.63 -4.94
N VAL A 290 -12.25 20.58 -5.74
CA VAL A 290 -11.17 21.50 -5.36
C VAL A 290 -11.59 22.43 -4.22
N GLU A 291 -12.83 22.91 -4.18
CA GLU A 291 -13.30 23.80 -3.11
C GLU A 291 -13.31 23.07 -1.76
N HIS A 292 -13.73 21.79 -1.76
CA HIS A 292 -13.68 20.97 -0.56
C HIS A 292 -12.24 20.74 -0.08
N LEU A 293 -11.30 20.53 -1.00
CA LEU A 293 -9.87 20.39 -0.65
C LEU A 293 -9.30 21.67 -0.05
N LYS A 294 -9.69 22.85 -0.55
CA LYS A 294 -9.32 24.15 0.02
C LYS A 294 -9.80 24.29 1.46
N GLU A 295 -11.06 23.92 1.74
CA GLU A 295 -11.62 23.91 3.11
C GLU A 295 -10.88 22.94 4.04
N LEU A 296 -10.60 21.72 3.57
CA LEU A 296 -9.86 20.71 4.34
C LEU A 296 -8.46 21.21 4.69
N ALA A 297 -7.75 21.88 3.75
CA ALA A 297 -6.45 22.44 4.03
C ALA A 297 -6.45 23.40 5.22
N TYR A 298 -7.44 24.32 5.28
CA TYR A 298 -7.59 25.22 6.42
C TYR A 298 -7.89 24.50 7.73
N LYS A 299 -8.87 23.59 7.71
CA LYS A 299 -9.31 22.87 8.92
C LYS A 299 -8.17 22.04 9.51
N MET A 300 -7.47 21.29 8.64
CA MET A 300 -6.39 20.41 9.08
C MET A 300 -5.17 21.18 9.57
N LEU A 301 -4.72 22.23 8.87
CA LEU A 301 -3.62 23.08 9.34
C LEU A 301 -3.95 23.74 10.68
N LYS A 302 -5.17 24.29 10.83
CA LYS A 302 -5.62 24.93 12.06
C LYS A 302 -5.66 23.97 13.24
N SER A 303 -6.05 22.72 13.01
CA SER A 303 -6.21 21.71 14.07
C SER A 303 -4.91 21.01 14.46
N THR A 304 -3.89 21.04 13.62
CA THR A 304 -2.63 20.29 13.82
C THR A 304 -1.42 21.19 14.03
N GLY A 305 -1.38 22.36 13.37
CA GLY A 305 -0.19 23.22 13.35
C GLY A 305 0.95 22.69 12.46
N HIS A 306 0.70 21.72 11.55
CA HIS A 306 1.72 21.25 10.62
C HIS A 306 2.21 22.37 9.69
N GLU A 307 3.48 22.28 9.28
CA GLU A 307 4.15 23.25 8.40
C GLU A 307 4.29 22.74 6.96
N GLU A 308 3.63 21.63 6.62
CA GLU A 308 3.66 21.06 5.27
C GLU A 308 2.29 20.50 4.88
N ILE A 309 1.89 20.72 3.61
CA ILE A 309 0.75 20.08 2.95
C ILE A 309 1.29 19.19 1.83
N SER A 310 0.82 17.95 1.76
CA SER A 310 1.11 17.01 0.67
C SER A 310 -0.17 16.60 -0.05
N LEU A 311 -0.16 16.65 -1.38
CA LEU A 311 -1.25 16.12 -2.20
C LEU A 311 -1.04 14.63 -2.40
N SER A 312 -2.03 13.81 -2.06
CA SER A 312 -1.96 12.35 -2.17
C SER A 312 -2.81 11.82 -3.30
N SER A 313 -2.19 11.05 -4.19
CA SER A 313 -2.86 10.25 -5.22
C SER A 313 -1.88 9.25 -5.85
N LEU A 314 -2.39 8.34 -6.70
CA LEU A 314 -1.55 7.46 -7.52
C LEU A 314 -0.89 8.19 -8.71
N SER A 315 -1.43 9.34 -9.12
CA SER A 315 -0.91 10.16 -10.21
C SER A 315 -1.42 11.59 -10.07
N SER A 316 -0.73 12.40 -9.29
CA SER A 316 -1.17 13.77 -8.97
C SER A 316 -1.26 14.67 -10.20
N SER A 317 -0.40 14.44 -11.19
CA SER A 317 -0.43 15.18 -12.47
C SER A 317 -1.68 14.95 -13.32
N ASP A 318 -2.42 13.87 -13.05
CA ASP A 318 -3.62 13.51 -13.79
C ASP A 318 -4.92 14.03 -13.12
N TYR A 319 -4.82 14.73 -11.97
CA TYR A 319 -5.95 15.39 -11.32
C TYR A 319 -6.39 16.61 -12.13
N SER A 320 -7.70 16.71 -12.44
CA SER A 320 -8.21 17.70 -13.39
C SER A 320 -8.06 19.16 -12.94
N GLU A 321 -8.13 19.41 -11.63
CA GLU A 321 -8.08 20.75 -11.04
C GLU A 321 -6.75 21.03 -10.30
N LEU A 322 -5.67 20.33 -10.69
CA LEU A 322 -4.36 20.41 -10.01
C LEU A 322 -3.81 21.85 -9.99
N GLU A 323 -3.86 22.54 -11.12
CA GLU A 323 -3.28 23.89 -11.26
C GLU A 323 -4.01 24.89 -10.35
N GLU A 324 -5.34 24.83 -10.31
CA GLU A 324 -6.16 25.68 -9.44
C GLU A 324 -5.84 25.44 -7.97
N LEU A 325 -5.81 24.16 -7.56
CA LEU A 325 -5.51 23.80 -6.17
C LEU A 325 -4.11 24.26 -5.76
N VAL A 326 -3.11 24.02 -6.59
CA VAL A 326 -1.71 24.40 -6.28
C VAL A 326 -1.55 25.90 -6.21
N ASN A 327 -2.12 26.65 -7.15
CA ASN A 327 -2.08 28.12 -7.12
C ASN A 327 -2.73 28.67 -5.85
N PHE A 328 -3.91 28.16 -5.48
CA PHE A 328 -4.59 28.54 -4.24
C PHE A 328 -3.71 28.26 -3.01
N LEU A 329 -3.17 27.05 -2.87
CA LEU A 329 -2.36 26.68 -1.71
C LEU A 329 -1.10 27.56 -1.60
N ILE A 330 -0.45 27.88 -2.73
CA ILE A 330 0.72 28.74 -2.74
C ILE A 330 0.34 30.15 -2.32
N ASP A 331 -0.65 30.77 -2.96
CA ASP A 331 -1.04 32.15 -2.71
C ASP A 331 -1.55 32.34 -1.27
N GLU A 332 -2.36 31.40 -0.79
CA GLU A 332 -2.96 31.47 0.54
C GLU A 332 -1.93 31.27 1.67
N PHE A 333 -0.99 30.33 1.50
CA PHE A 333 -0.05 29.99 2.56
C PHE A 333 1.34 30.62 2.38
N LYS A 334 1.54 31.43 1.33
CA LYS A 334 2.77 32.20 1.10
C LYS A 334 3.08 33.07 2.30
N GLY A 335 4.29 32.93 2.84
CA GLY A 335 4.73 33.69 4.00
C GLY A 335 4.15 33.24 5.36
N LYS A 336 3.30 32.21 5.38
CA LYS A 336 2.76 31.60 6.61
C LYS A 336 3.61 30.42 7.12
N GLY A 337 4.75 30.13 6.48
CA GLY A 337 5.65 29.03 6.88
C GLY A 337 5.17 27.63 6.49
N VAL A 338 4.17 27.51 5.61
CA VAL A 338 3.64 26.22 5.15
C VAL A 338 4.25 25.85 3.81
N ASN A 339 4.86 24.68 3.74
CA ASN A 339 5.43 24.10 2.54
C ASN A 339 4.40 23.24 1.78
N ILE A 340 4.51 23.18 0.45
CA ILE A 340 3.65 22.33 -0.37
C ILE A 340 4.51 21.25 -1.01
N SER A 341 4.10 20.00 -0.84
CA SER A 341 4.75 18.81 -1.42
C SER A 341 3.83 18.16 -2.44
N LEU A 342 4.36 17.92 -3.63
CA LEU A 342 3.67 17.28 -4.74
C LEU A 342 4.33 15.92 -5.05
N PRO A 343 4.02 14.86 -4.31
CA PRO A 343 4.49 13.52 -4.64
C PRO A 343 3.79 12.99 -5.90
N SER A 344 4.36 11.97 -6.52
CA SER A 344 3.76 11.25 -7.65
C SER A 344 3.54 12.10 -8.91
N LEU A 345 4.38 13.12 -9.13
CA LEU A 345 4.40 13.85 -10.39
C LEU A 345 4.99 12.97 -11.50
N ARG A 346 4.31 12.96 -12.64
CA ARG A 346 4.83 12.32 -13.85
C ARG A 346 5.66 13.31 -14.64
N ILE A 347 6.71 12.80 -15.30
CA ILE A 347 7.62 13.63 -16.11
C ILE A 347 6.93 14.25 -17.34
N ASP A 348 5.91 13.59 -17.89
CA ASP A 348 5.13 14.05 -19.05
C ASP A 348 4.16 15.20 -18.73
N ALA A 349 3.84 15.40 -17.46
CA ALA A 349 2.98 16.48 -16.99
C ALA A 349 3.76 17.56 -16.20
N PHE A 350 5.08 17.57 -16.36
CA PHE A 350 5.93 18.53 -15.69
C PHE A 350 5.74 19.93 -16.27
N SER A 351 5.10 20.82 -15.51
CA SER A 351 4.92 22.23 -15.86
C SER A 351 5.91 23.08 -15.05
N LEU A 352 6.77 23.83 -15.75
CA LEU A 352 7.69 24.78 -15.13
C LEU A 352 6.96 25.83 -14.29
N ASP A 353 5.78 26.27 -14.74
CA ASP A 353 5.01 27.31 -14.04
C ASP A 353 4.54 26.82 -12.66
N VAL A 354 3.96 25.62 -12.58
CA VAL A 354 3.53 25.01 -11.32
C VAL A 354 4.73 24.74 -10.42
N MET A 355 5.79 24.19 -10.99
CA MET A 355 6.98 23.83 -10.21
C MET A 355 7.82 25.04 -9.76
N SER A 356 7.91 26.08 -10.57
CA SER A 356 8.65 27.30 -10.16
C SER A 356 7.97 27.99 -8.98
N LYS A 357 6.66 27.95 -8.90
CA LYS A 357 5.89 28.51 -7.79
C LYS A 357 6.05 27.72 -6.49
N VAL A 358 6.12 26.38 -6.59
CA VAL A 358 6.35 25.49 -5.44
C VAL A 358 7.78 25.58 -4.90
N GLN A 359 8.75 26.01 -5.74
CA GLN A 359 10.17 25.95 -5.46
C GLN A 359 10.76 27.03 -4.56
N ASP A 360 10.07 28.15 -4.38
CA ASP A 360 10.62 29.24 -3.55
C ASP A 360 10.92 28.78 -2.09
N ILE A 361 10.54 27.56 -1.74
CA ILE A 361 10.57 27.07 -0.36
C ILE A 361 11.64 26.01 -0.10
N LYS A 362 11.87 25.02 -0.98
CA LYS A 362 12.97 24.03 -0.81
C LYS A 362 13.20 23.18 -2.07
N LYS A 363 14.35 23.30 -2.71
CA LYS A 363 14.74 22.42 -3.85
C LYS A 363 15.16 21.05 -3.34
N SER A 364 14.25 20.08 -3.39
CA SER A 364 14.53 18.66 -3.22
C SER A 364 14.95 18.01 -4.54
N SER A 365 15.41 16.76 -4.52
CA SER A 365 15.63 15.99 -5.76
C SER A 365 14.31 15.71 -6.46
N LEU A 366 14.28 15.85 -7.79
CA LEU A 366 13.15 15.39 -8.58
C LEU A 366 13.22 13.87 -8.77
N THR A 367 12.07 13.23 -8.68
CA THR A 367 11.95 11.78 -8.85
C THR A 367 11.07 11.48 -10.05
N PHE A 368 11.59 10.69 -10.97
CA PHE A 368 10.87 10.20 -12.13
C PHE A 368 10.92 8.68 -12.17
N ALA A 369 9.89 8.07 -12.72
CA ALA A 369 9.74 6.63 -12.79
C ALA A 369 9.52 6.18 -14.25
N PRO A 370 10.57 6.09 -15.09
CA PRO A 370 10.48 5.50 -16.41
C PRO A 370 10.09 4.02 -16.38
N GLU A 371 10.47 3.32 -15.32
CA GLU A 371 10.27 1.90 -15.00
C GLU A 371 11.05 0.93 -15.90
N ALA A 372 11.30 1.29 -17.16
CA ALA A 372 12.11 0.51 -18.09
C ALA A 372 13.04 1.41 -18.91
N GLY A 373 14.22 0.89 -19.26
CA GLY A 373 15.23 1.65 -20.00
C GLY A 373 14.86 1.87 -21.46
N SER A 374 14.51 0.82 -22.20
CA SER A 374 14.18 0.89 -23.61
C SER A 374 12.73 1.32 -23.87
N GLN A 375 12.50 1.95 -25.04
CA GLN A 375 11.14 2.28 -25.49
C GLN A 375 10.29 1.01 -25.64
N ARG A 376 10.88 -0.04 -26.25
CA ARG A 376 10.22 -1.33 -26.41
C ARG A 376 9.64 -1.83 -25.08
N LEU A 377 10.48 -1.89 -24.05
CA LEU A 377 10.06 -2.41 -22.75
C LEU A 377 9.07 -1.45 -22.04
N ARG A 378 9.18 -0.13 -22.24
CA ARG A 378 8.15 0.82 -21.76
C ARG A 378 6.79 0.58 -22.44
N ASP A 379 6.77 0.18 -23.71
CA ASP A 379 5.54 -0.18 -24.42
C ASP A 379 4.99 -1.52 -23.93
N VAL A 380 5.85 -2.53 -23.68
CA VAL A 380 5.46 -3.81 -23.03
C VAL A 380 4.73 -3.57 -21.72
N ILE A 381 5.27 -2.72 -20.85
CA ILE A 381 4.65 -2.41 -19.54
C ILE A 381 3.53 -1.36 -19.62
N ASN A 382 3.26 -0.83 -20.81
CA ASN A 382 2.27 0.23 -21.06
C ASN A 382 2.49 1.47 -20.20
N LYS A 383 3.76 1.92 -20.08
CA LYS A 383 4.09 3.10 -19.26
C LYS A 383 3.66 4.41 -19.92
N GLY A 384 3.56 4.45 -21.25
CA GLY A 384 3.13 5.63 -22.02
C GLY A 384 4.09 6.81 -21.90
N LEU A 385 5.40 6.55 -21.79
CA LEU A 385 6.46 7.55 -21.78
C LEU A 385 7.44 7.29 -22.92
N THR A 386 7.73 8.32 -23.71
CA THR A 386 8.79 8.28 -24.71
C THR A 386 10.11 8.80 -24.15
N GLU A 387 11.21 8.42 -24.76
CA GLU A 387 12.55 8.92 -24.40
C GLU A 387 12.63 10.45 -24.54
N GLU A 388 12.04 11.00 -25.63
CA GLU A 388 11.95 12.44 -25.83
C GLU A 388 11.25 13.16 -24.67
N VAL A 389 10.15 12.61 -24.18
CA VAL A 389 9.41 13.17 -23.02
C VAL A 389 10.27 13.12 -21.75
N ILE A 390 11.03 12.05 -21.53
CA ILE A 390 11.92 11.91 -20.37
C ILE A 390 13.05 12.95 -20.44
N LEU A 391 13.69 13.08 -21.58
CA LEU A 391 14.79 14.05 -21.79
C LEU A 391 14.27 15.49 -21.69
N ASN A 392 13.13 15.80 -22.31
CA ASN A 392 12.53 17.13 -22.24
C ASN A 392 12.15 17.51 -20.81
N GLY A 393 11.49 16.63 -20.05
CA GLY A 393 11.16 16.87 -18.65
C GLY A 393 12.40 17.09 -17.78
N SER A 394 13.47 16.33 -18.03
CA SER A 394 14.76 16.51 -17.35
C SER A 394 15.40 17.85 -17.69
N ARG A 395 15.36 18.27 -18.97
CA ARG A 395 15.86 19.59 -19.40
C ARG A 395 15.13 20.73 -18.71
N LEU A 396 13.79 20.69 -18.71
CA LEU A 396 12.97 21.68 -18.02
C LEU A 396 13.30 21.77 -16.52
N ALA A 397 13.53 20.62 -15.89
CA ALA A 397 13.97 20.58 -14.50
C ALA A 397 15.31 21.30 -14.30
N PHE A 398 16.29 21.06 -15.16
CA PHE A 398 17.61 21.70 -15.09
C PHE A 398 17.54 23.21 -15.36
N GLU A 399 16.75 23.66 -16.33
CA GLU A 399 16.45 25.06 -16.58
C GLU A 399 15.81 25.74 -15.36
N GLY A 400 14.93 25.01 -14.65
CA GLY A 400 14.35 25.43 -13.38
C GLY A 400 15.32 25.43 -12.20
N GLY A 401 16.58 25.01 -12.40
CA GLY A 401 17.66 25.10 -11.40
C GLY A 401 17.83 23.85 -10.52
N TRP A 402 17.20 22.72 -10.85
CA TRP A 402 17.56 21.45 -10.24
C TRP A 402 18.89 20.94 -10.78
N ASN A 403 19.58 20.16 -9.98
CA ASN A 403 20.80 19.45 -10.36
C ASN A 403 20.81 18.00 -9.88
N LYS A 404 19.69 17.54 -9.26
CA LYS A 404 19.53 16.18 -8.74
C LYS A 404 18.28 15.57 -9.28
N VAL A 405 18.43 14.42 -9.97
CA VAL A 405 17.32 13.62 -10.50
C VAL A 405 17.46 12.19 -10.01
N LYS A 406 16.36 11.62 -9.52
CA LYS A 406 16.26 10.22 -9.16
C LYS A 406 15.36 9.51 -10.17
N LEU A 407 15.86 8.39 -10.70
CA LEU A 407 15.18 7.57 -11.69
C LEU A 407 14.88 6.20 -11.12
N TYR A 408 13.61 5.79 -11.17
CA TYR A 408 13.19 4.44 -10.79
C TYR A 408 13.01 3.54 -12.00
N PHE A 409 13.52 2.32 -11.89
CA PHE A 409 13.35 1.25 -12.87
C PHE A 409 13.04 -0.07 -12.19
N MET A 410 12.48 -1.01 -12.95
CA MET A 410 12.31 -2.41 -12.56
C MET A 410 13.17 -3.31 -13.41
N LEU A 411 13.69 -4.39 -12.81
CA LEU A 411 14.41 -5.46 -13.48
C LEU A 411 13.64 -6.77 -13.34
N GLY A 412 13.72 -7.63 -14.34
CA GLY A 412 12.99 -8.89 -14.39
C GLY A 412 11.57 -8.77 -14.92
N LEU A 413 11.27 -7.73 -15.68
CA LEU A 413 9.98 -7.55 -16.36
C LEU A 413 9.75 -8.63 -17.44
N PRO A 414 8.49 -9.01 -17.71
CA PRO A 414 8.19 -9.92 -18.83
C PRO A 414 8.82 -9.42 -20.14
N THR A 415 9.41 -10.34 -20.90
CA THR A 415 10.13 -10.09 -22.17
C THR A 415 11.40 -9.25 -22.07
N GLU A 416 11.88 -8.89 -20.87
CA GLU A 416 13.11 -8.12 -20.67
C GLU A 416 14.33 -8.85 -21.26
N THR A 417 15.14 -8.12 -22.00
CA THR A 417 16.41 -8.59 -22.55
C THR A 417 17.60 -7.85 -21.93
N GLU A 418 18.82 -8.38 -22.13
CA GLU A 418 20.04 -7.71 -21.67
C GLU A 418 20.21 -6.32 -22.32
N GLU A 419 19.78 -6.17 -23.58
CA GLU A 419 19.84 -4.90 -24.29
C GLU A 419 18.91 -3.85 -23.63
N ASP A 420 17.72 -4.25 -23.17
CA ASP A 420 16.82 -3.34 -22.44
C ASP A 420 17.45 -2.83 -21.13
N MET A 421 18.18 -3.70 -20.42
CA MET A 421 18.88 -3.33 -19.20
C MET A 421 20.05 -2.37 -19.46
N LYS A 422 20.81 -2.58 -20.55
CA LYS A 422 21.93 -1.71 -20.94
C LYS A 422 21.50 -0.29 -21.30
N VAL A 423 20.25 -0.08 -21.73
CA VAL A 423 19.72 1.25 -22.02
C VAL A 423 19.51 2.08 -20.72
N ILE A 424 19.30 1.46 -19.56
CA ILE A 424 19.12 2.20 -18.29
C ILE A 424 20.31 3.14 -18.00
N PRO A 425 21.58 2.66 -17.95
CA PRO A 425 22.71 3.54 -17.74
C PRO A 425 22.96 4.52 -18.89
N GLN A 426 22.62 4.16 -20.13
CA GLN A 426 22.72 5.06 -21.29
C GLN A 426 21.78 6.27 -21.12
N LEU A 427 20.50 6.03 -20.82
CA LEU A 427 19.52 7.10 -20.54
C LEU A 427 19.95 8.01 -19.39
N ALA A 428 20.49 7.45 -18.31
CA ALA A 428 21.02 8.25 -17.19
C ALA A 428 22.23 9.11 -17.62
N ASN A 429 23.10 8.58 -18.49
CA ASN A 429 24.22 9.31 -19.04
C ASN A 429 23.78 10.47 -19.94
N GLU A 430 22.77 10.24 -20.78
CA GLU A 430 22.18 11.29 -21.63
C GLU A 430 21.57 12.42 -20.80
N ILE A 431 20.82 12.08 -19.74
CA ILE A 431 20.30 13.07 -18.80
C ILE A 431 21.43 13.84 -18.10
N ALA A 432 22.51 13.17 -17.71
CA ALA A 432 23.67 13.84 -17.11
C ALA A 432 24.37 14.77 -18.11
N ALA A 433 24.54 14.36 -19.38
CA ALA A 433 25.08 15.20 -20.43
C ALA A 433 24.20 16.42 -20.68
N LEU A 434 22.88 16.21 -20.75
CA LEU A 434 21.90 17.27 -20.97
C LEU A 434 21.99 18.39 -19.91
N TYR A 435 22.29 18.08 -18.65
CA TYR A 435 22.54 19.10 -17.63
C TYR A 435 23.71 20.00 -17.97
N TYR A 436 24.81 19.41 -18.41
CA TYR A 436 26.03 20.18 -18.75
C TYR A 436 25.89 20.99 -20.04
N ASP A 437 25.03 20.54 -20.96
CA ASP A 437 24.72 21.25 -22.21
C ASP A 437 23.70 22.38 -22.00
N THR A 438 22.72 22.18 -21.12
CA THR A 438 21.62 23.12 -20.89
C THR A 438 22.00 24.24 -19.91
N VAL A 439 22.74 23.93 -18.83
CA VAL A 439 23.02 24.89 -17.76
C VAL A 439 24.41 25.48 -17.94
N PRO A 440 24.54 26.80 -18.23
CA PRO A 440 25.81 27.49 -18.31
C PRO A 440 26.63 27.31 -17.01
N LYS A 441 27.95 27.21 -17.15
CA LYS A 441 28.85 26.91 -16.03
C LYS A 441 28.67 27.85 -14.83
N GLU A 442 28.48 29.13 -15.09
CA GLU A 442 28.26 30.18 -14.10
C GLU A 442 26.91 30.12 -13.36
N LYS A 443 25.92 29.41 -13.95
CA LYS A 443 24.58 29.24 -13.38
C LYS A 443 24.41 27.88 -12.68
N ARG A 444 25.43 27.00 -12.72
CA ARG A 444 25.33 25.65 -12.14
C ARG A 444 25.32 25.72 -10.61
N ASN A 445 24.27 25.19 -10.02
CA ASN A 445 24.14 24.98 -8.58
C ASN A 445 24.79 23.65 -8.17
N GLY A 446 26.10 23.52 -8.44
CA GLY A 446 26.86 22.30 -8.16
C GLY A 446 26.92 21.30 -9.33
N LYS A 447 27.41 20.08 -9.04
CA LYS A 447 27.52 18.99 -10.00
C LYS A 447 26.15 18.31 -10.24
N CYS A 448 25.94 17.83 -11.46
CA CYS A 448 24.81 16.95 -11.74
C CYS A 448 24.89 15.68 -10.90
N GLN A 449 23.76 15.24 -10.36
CA GLN A 449 23.62 13.99 -9.62
C GLN A 449 22.41 13.23 -10.13
N ILE A 450 22.64 12.14 -10.84
CA ILE A 450 21.59 11.21 -11.27
C ILE A 450 21.65 9.98 -10.36
N THR A 451 20.54 9.65 -9.72
CA THR A 451 20.46 8.41 -8.93
C THR A 451 19.53 7.44 -9.63
N ILE A 452 20.08 6.33 -10.12
CA ILE A 452 19.31 5.18 -10.59
C ILE A 452 18.96 4.34 -9.36
N SER A 453 17.70 3.97 -9.23
CA SER A 453 17.23 3.03 -8.21
C SER A 453 16.39 1.96 -8.91
N THR A 454 16.82 0.70 -8.82
CA THR A 454 16.08 -0.41 -9.38
C THR A 454 15.43 -1.24 -8.29
N SER A 455 14.17 -1.62 -8.52
CA SER A 455 13.49 -2.70 -7.82
C SER A 455 13.44 -3.94 -8.72
N PHE A 456 13.15 -5.09 -8.13
CA PHE A 456 12.91 -6.30 -8.90
C PHE A 456 11.42 -6.50 -9.05
N PHE A 457 10.99 -6.99 -10.21
CA PHE A 457 9.59 -7.14 -10.55
C PHE A 457 8.93 -8.27 -9.76
N VAL A 458 7.77 -7.95 -9.17
CA VAL A 458 6.86 -8.91 -8.52
C VAL A 458 5.53 -8.90 -9.27
N PRO A 459 5.09 -10.02 -9.86
CA PRO A 459 3.78 -10.09 -10.50
C PRO A 459 2.68 -10.16 -9.46
N LYS A 460 2.02 -9.03 -9.21
CA LYS A 460 0.96 -8.89 -8.21
C LYS A 460 -0.40 -9.40 -8.73
N PRO A 461 -1.29 -9.87 -7.83
CA PRO A 461 -2.68 -10.21 -8.13
C PRO A 461 -3.42 -9.08 -8.88
N PHE A 462 -4.36 -9.47 -9.73
CA PHE A 462 -5.20 -8.55 -10.51
C PHE A 462 -4.45 -7.62 -11.47
N THR A 463 -3.23 -7.94 -11.83
CA THR A 463 -2.50 -7.23 -12.89
C THR A 463 -2.47 -8.04 -14.19
N PRO A 464 -2.31 -7.40 -15.35
CA PRO A 464 -2.01 -8.10 -16.59
C PRO A 464 -0.80 -9.05 -16.48
N PHE A 465 0.12 -8.76 -15.58
CA PHE A 465 1.32 -9.58 -15.37
C PHE A 465 1.19 -10.64 -14.27
N GLN A 466 -0.01 -10.88 -13.73
CA GLN A 466 -0.22 -11.91 -12.70
C GLN A 466 0.15 -13.34 -13.14
N TRP A 467 0.22 -13.61 -14.44
CA TRP A 467 0.65 -14.90 -15.01
C TRP A 467 2.16 -15.06 -15.13
N ALA A 468 2.91 -13.97 -15.08
CA ALA A 468 4.37 -13.99 -15.25
C ALA A 468 5.08 -14.79 -14.15
N GLY A 469 6.17 -15.46 -14.53
CA GLY A 469 7.14 -15.98 -13.57
C GLY A 469 8.05 -14.89 -13.04
N MET A 470 8.72 -15.20 -11.94
CA MET A 470 9.78 -14.40 -11.33
C MET A 470 11.15 -15.04 -11.63
N TYR A 471 12.18 -14.54 -11.00
CA TYR A 471 13.55 -15.04 -11.11
C TYR A 471 14.09 -15.39 -9.72
N THR A 472 15.15 -16.23 -9.69
CA THR A 472 15.86 -16.49 -8.44
C THR A 472 16.57 -15.23 -7.93
N PRO A 473 16.90 -15.15 -6.62
CA PRO A 473 17.71 -14.05 -6.11
C PRO A 473 19.01 -13.84 -6.87
N GLY A 474 19.67 -14.94 -7.26
CA GLY A 474 20.91 -14.91 -8.06
C GLY A 474 20.72 -14.28 -9.44
N ASP A 475 19.63 -14.60 -10.12
CA ASP A 475 19.28 -14.04 -11.43
C ASP A 475 18.93 -12.55 -11.35
N TYR A 476 18.22 -12.13 -10.31
CA TYR A 476 17.94 -10.71 -10.05
C TYR A 476 19.23 -9.92 -9.81
N LEU A 477 20.16 -10.46 -9.00
CA LEU A 477 21.45 -9.82 -8.76
C LEU A 477 22.33 -9.81 -10.00
N ALA A 478 22.24 -10.83 -10.88
CA ALA A 478 22.93 -10.82 -12.17
C ALA A 478 22.44 -9.66 -13.06
N ARG A 479 21.13 -9.40 -13.11
CA ARG A 479 20.55 -8.25 -13.82
C ARG A 479 21.04 -6.92 -13.25
N ALA A 480 21.06 -6.77 -11.92
CA ALA A 480 21.59 -5.57 -11.28
C ALA A 480 23.07 -5.34 -11.62
N ARG A 481 23.88 -6.40 -11.75
CA ARG A 481 25.29 -6.29 -12.18
C ARG A 481 25.42 -5.76 -13.60
N VAL A 482 24.59 -6.20 -14.55
CA VAL A 482 24.59 -5.67 -15.93
C VAL A 482 24.39 -4.15 -15.92
N VAL A 483 23.43 -3.65 -15.15
CA VAL A 483 23.18 -2.21 -15.01
C VAL A 483 24.37 -1.51 -14.36
N ASN A 484 24.94 -2.08 -13.29
CA ASN A 484 26.07 -1.50 -12.57
C ASN A 484 27.33 -1.37 -13.46
N GLU A 485 27.65 -2.42 -14.18
CA GLU A 485 28.77 -2.43 -15.16
C GLU A 485 28.51 -1.40 -16.26
N GLY A 486 27.27 -1.34 -16.76
CA GLY A 486 26.86 -0.34 -17.73
C GLY A 486 27.02 1.10 -17.22
N VAL A 487 26.75 1.39 -15.94
CA VAL A 487 26.98 2.70 -15.33
C VAL A 487 28.47 3.06 -15.35
N HIS A 488 29.33 2.13 -14.96
CA HIS A 488 30.78 2.35 -14.94
C HIS A 488 31.37 2.59 -16.33
N ALA A 489 30.76 2.07 -17.38
CA ALA A 489 31.16 2.26 -18.78
C ALA A 489 30.74 3.63 -19.34
N GLN A 490 29.87 4.40 -18.69
CA GLN A 490 29.41 5.69 -19.19
C GLN A 490 30.42 6.83 -19.00
N LEU A 491 30.41 7.78 -19.93
CA LEU A 491 31.27 8.98 -19.89
C LEU A 491 31.04 9.80 -18.60
N ASN A 492 29.77 9.99 -18.22
CA ASN A 492 29.37 10.76 -17.05
C ASN A 492 29.18 9.89 -15.79
N HIS A 493 29.82 8.71 -15.68
CA HIS A 493 29.64 7.79 -14.56
C HIS A 493 29.82 8.42 -13.19
N LYS A 494 30.69 9.45 -13.05
CA LYS A 494 30.89 10.19 -11.79
C LYS A 494 29.69 11.02 -11.35
N SER A 495 28.74 11.28 -12.25
CA SER A 495 27.47 11.96 -11.97
C SER A 495 26.35 10.98 -11.68
N ILE A 496 26.57 9.67 -11.86
CA ILE A 496 25.55 8.63 -11.74
C ILE A 496 25.83 7.76 -10.52
N LYS A 497 24.83 7.63 -9.64
CA LYS A 497 24.83 6.68 -8.53
C LYS A 497 23.79 5.60 -8.82
N TYR A 498 24.13 4.33 -8.55
CA TYR A 498 23.23 3.20 -8.73
C TYR A 498 22.98 2.48 -7.41
N ASN A 499 21.70 2.19 -7.12
CA ASN A 499 21.26 1.38 -5.99
C ASN A 499 20.20 0.39 -6.48
N TRP A 500 20.09 -0.77 -5.83
CA TRP A 500 19.06 -1.78 -6.09
C TRP A 500 18.50 -2.33 -4.78
N HIS A 501 17.29 -2.90 -4.85
CA HIS A 501 16.64 -3.57 -3.74
C HIS A 501 17.24 -4.95 -3.46
N GLU A 502 16.94 -5.48 -2.28
CA GLU A 502 17.36 -6.82 -1.89
C GLU A 502 16.54 -7.88 -2.65
N ALA A 503 17.24 -8.85 -3.27
CA ALA A 503 16.61 -9.86 -4.11
C ALA A 503 15.81 -10.88 -3.29
N ASP A 504 16.32 -11.27 -2.11
CA ASP A 504 15.67 -12.23 -1.21
C ASP A 504 14.33 -11.69 -0.68
N VAL A 505 14.29 -10.40 -0.31
CA VAL A 505 13.06 -9.70 0.08
C VAL A 505 12.04 -9.74 -1.06
N THR A 506 12.48 -9.49 -2.30
CA THR A 506 11.60 -9.50 -3.49
C THR A 506 11.00 -10.89 -3.73
N VAL A 507 11.80 -11.95 -3.64
CA VAL A 507 11.31 -13.32 -3.85
C VAL A 507 10.31 -13.69 -2.75
N LEU A 508 10.62 -13.38 -1.50
CA LEU A 508 9.68 -13.61 -0.39
C LEU A 508 8.38 -12.83 -0.56
N GLU A 509 8.45 -11.55 -0.94
CA GLU A 509 7.27 -10.75 -1.25
C GLU A 509 6.42 -11.42 -2.33
N GLY A 510 7.06 -11.97 -3.38
CA GLY A 510 6.38 -12.72 -4.43
C GLY A 510 5.67 -13.98 -3.94
N ILE A 511 6.30 -14.74 -3.05
CA ILE A 511 5.70 -15.93 -2.43
C ILE A 511 4.44 -15.53 -1.62
N LEU A 512 4.55 -14.51 -0.78
CA LEU A 512 3.47 -14.04 0.09
C LEU A 512 2.34 -13.41 -0.71
N ALA A 513 2.64 -12.59 -1.72
CA ALA A 513 1.64 -11.91 -2.54
C ALA A 513 0.84 -12.87 -3.44
N ARG A 514 1.45 -13.98 -3.86
CA ARG A 514 0.90 -14.93 -4.83
C ARG A 514 0.50 -16.26 -4.21
N GLY A 515 0.76 -16.43 -2.93
CA GLY A 515 0.53 -17.64 -2.17
C GLY A 515 -0.95 -17.98 -2.00
N ASP A 516 -1.20 -19.22 -1.70
CA ASP A 516 -2.50 -19.73 -1.29
C ASP A 516 -2.52 -19.95 0.24
N ARG A 517 -3.60 -20.59 0.74
CA ARG A 517 -3.81 -20.84 2.16
C ARG A 517 -2.69 -21.67 2.84
N LYS A 518 -1.97 -22.50 2.08
CA LYS A 518 -0.85 -23.31 2.60
C LYS A 518 0.30 -22.46 3.14
N ILE A 519 0.48 -21.23 2.62
CA ILE A 519 1.54 -20.32 3.08
C ILE A 519 1.37 -19.95 4.56
N GLY A 520 0.13 -19.92 5.06
CA GLY A 520 -0.14 -19.63 6.47
C GLY A 520 0.62 -20.52 7.45
N GLN A 521 0.86 -21.79 7.11
CA GLN A 521 1.63 -22.71 7.95
C GLN A 521 3.10 -22.26 8.09
N ALA A 522 3.72 -21.82 6.99
CA ALA A 522 5.08 -21.31 7.03
C ALA A 522 5.16 -19.99 7.79
N LEU A 523 4.18 -19.08 7.63
CA LEU A 523 4.07 -17.85 8.41
C LEU A 523 4.06 -18.13 9.92
N LEU A 524 3.24 -19.09 10.36
CA LEU A 524 3.18 -19.50 11.77
C LEU A 524 4.55 -20.00 12.24
N LYS A 525 5.22 -20.84 11.45
CA LYS A 525 6.55 -21.37 11.76
C LYS A 525 7.61 -20.29 11.88
N VAL A 526 7.61 -19.31 10.95
CA VAL A 526 8.53 -18.18 11.01
C VAL A 526 8.32 -17.37 12.28
N TYR A 527 7.06 -17.10 12.65
CA TYR A 527 6.75 -16.40 13.89
C TYR A 527 7.19 -17.20 15.14
N GLU A 528 6.91 -18.50 15.19
CA GLU A 528 7.35 -19.40 16.27
C GLU A 528 8.88 -19.42 16.44
N LYS A 529 9.63 -19.25 15.35
CA LYS A 529 11.10 -19.11 15.32
C LYS A 529 11.58 -17.67 15.61
N GLY A 530 10.70 -16.77 16.03
CA GLY A 530 11.01 -15.40 16.43
C GLY A 530 11.08 -14.41 15.25
N GLY A 531 10.50 -14.73 14.09
CA GLY A 531 10.40 -13.81 12.96
C GLY A 531 9.38 -12.70 13.23
N ILE A 532 9.86 -11.47 13.29
CA ILE A 532 9.08 -10.22 13.38
C ILE A 532 9.83 -9.12 12.62
N PHE A 533 9.13 -8.12 12.15
CA PHE A 533 9.71 -6.97 11.45
C PHE A 533 10.50 -7.33 10.18
N ASP A 534 10.01 -8.30 9.39
CA ASP A 534 10.66 -8.71 8.13
C ASP A 534 10.73 -7.58 7.07
N ALA A 535 9.93 -6.52 7.22
CA ALA A 535 10.04 -5.30 6.41
C ALA A 535 11.28 -4.43 6.74
N TRP A 536 12.01 -4.75 7.81
CA TRP A 536 13.18 -4.02 8.27
C TRP A 536 14.43 -4.88 8.09
N SER A 537 15.39 -4.40 7.29
CA SER A 537 16.58 -5.17 6.90
C SER A 537 17.41 -5.70 8.08
N GLU A 538 17.38 -5.02 9.23
CA GLU A 538 18.09 -5.43 10.45
C GLU A 538 17.46 -6.63 11.17
N TYR A 539 16.17 -6.96 10.87
CA TYR A 539 15.44 -8.09 11.45
C TYR A 539 15.09 -9.16 10.43
N PHE A 540 15.20 -8.84 9.14
CA PHE A 540 14.95 -9.76 8.05
C PHE A 540 15.98 -10.89 8.04
N ASP A 541 15.50 -12.12 8.00
CA ASP A 541 16.32 -13.33 7.94
C ASP A 541 15.70 -14.32 6.95
N TYR A 542 16.25 -14.34 5.73
CA TYR A 542 15.75 -15.19 4.65
C TYR A 542 15.89 -16.67 4.95
N GLN A 543 16.98 -17.10 5.66
CA GLN A 543 17.19 -18.49 6.03
C GLN A 543 16.08 -19.02 6.94
N ARG A 544 15.57 -18.19 7.84
CA ARG A 544 14.42 -18.55 8.69
C ARG A 544 13.18 -18.91 7.89
N TRP A 545 12.95 -18.19 6.78
CA TRP A 545 11.85 -18.46 5.86
C TRP A 545 12.08 -19.74 5.05
N GLU A 546 13.29 -19.95 4.50
CA GLU A 546 13.65 -21.18 3.79
C GLU A 546 13.45 -22.42 4.66
N ASP A 547 13.92 -22.38 5.92
CA ASP A 547 13.73 -23.45 6.88
C ASP A 547 12.24 -23.72 7.14
N ALA A 548 11.42 -22.67 7.31
CA ALA A 548 9.98 -22.80 7.54
C ALA A 548 9.24 -23.39 6.31
N PHE A 549 9.58 -22.97 5.11
CA PHE A 549 9.03 -23.55 3.88
C PHE A 549 9.41 -25.03 3.74
N ALA A 550 10.66 -25.38 4.01
CA ALA A 550 11.12 -26.77 3.97
C ALA A 550 10.40 -27.64 5.01
N GLU A 551 10.24 -27.17 6.26
CA GLU A 551 9.52 -27.87 7.32
C GLU A 551 8.04 -28.09 6.98
N CYS A 552 7.43 -27.16 6.26
CA CYS A 552 6.03 -27.24 5.82
C CYS A 552 5.87 -28.00 4.49
N GLY A 553 6.95 -28.43 3.83
CA GLY A 553 6.92 -29.08 2.52
C GLY A 553 6.41 -28.18 1.40
N ILE A 554 6.64 -26.87 1.51
CA ILE A 554 6.21 -25.87 0.54
C ILE A 554 7.29 -25.68 -0.51
N ASP A 555 6.93 -25.94 -1.78
CA ASP A 555 7.76 -25.61 -2.94
C ASP A 555 7.55 -24.12 -3.30
N THR A 556 8.54 -23.31 -3.02
CA THR A 556 8.51 -21.86 -3.28
C THR A 556 8.54 -21.51 -4.76
N ASP A 557 9.20 -22.36 -5.59
CA ASP A 557 9.28 -22.17 -7.03
C ASP A 557 7.90 -22.31 -7.70
N PHE A 558 7.02 -23.12 -7.12
CA PHE A 558 5.62 -23.21 -7.54
C PHE A 558 4.92 -21.85 -7.55
N TYR A 559 5.17 -21.00 -6.57
CA TYR A 559 4.53 -19.69 -6.46
C TYR A 559 5.24 -18.59 -7.28
N THR A 560 6.54 -18.73 -7.51
CA THR A 560 7.37 -17.65 -8.06
C THR A 560 7.85 -17.91 -9.48
N MET A 561 8.48 -19.06 -9.75
CA MET A 561 9.31 -19.26 -10.95
C MET A 561 8.50 -19.57 -12.22
N ARG A 562 7.39 -20.26 -12.09
CA ARG A 562 6.61 -20.69 -13.24
C ARG A 562 5.76 -19.57 -13.85
N GLU A 563 5.68 -19.50 -15.17
CA GLU A 563 4.59 -18.83 -15.86
C GLU A 563 3.31 -19.65 -15.64
N ARG A 564 2.23 -18.98 -15.25
CA ARG A 564 0.97 -19.63 -14.93
C ARG A 564 0.09 -19.74 -16.14
N ASP A 565 -0.74 -20.80 -16.19
CA ASP A 565 -1.73 -20.96 -17.26
C ASP A 565 -2.81 -19.87 -17.17
N LEU A 566 -3.27 -19.39 -18.34
CA LEU A 566 -4.30 -18.34 -18.40
C LEU A 566 -5.64 -18.76 -17.79
N ASP A 567 -5.93 -20.07 -17.78
CA ASP A 567 -7.16 -20.65 -17.26
C ASP A 567 -7.00 -21.22 -15.84
N GLU A 568 -5.82 -21.08 -15.24
CA GLU A 568 -5.59 -21.45 -13.85
C GLU A 568 -6.49 -20.63 -12.90
N ILE A 569 -7.03 -21.32 -11.89
CA ILE A 569 -7.78 -20.68 -10.81
C ILE A 569 -6.76 -20.13 -9.80
N PHE A 570 -6.80 -18.83 -9.57
CA PHE A 570 -5.94 -18.16 -8.61
C PHE A 570 -6.59 -18.02 -7.24
N PRO A 571 -5.82 -17.95 -6.15
CA PRO A 571 -6.34 -17.76 -4.81
C PRO A 571 -7.22 -16.51 -4.62
N TRP A 572 -7.15 -15.56 -5.52
CA TRP A 572 -7.89 -14.29 -5.50
C TRP A 572 -9.04 -14.22 -6.51
N ASP A 573 -9.28 -15.24 -7.33
CA ASP A 573 -10.28 -15.18 -8.40
C ASP A 573 -11.74 -15.06 -7.90
N PHE A 574 -11.99 -15.37 -6.63
CA PHE A 574 -13.29 -15.18 -6.00
C PHE A 574 -13.61 -13.71 -5.67
N ILE A 575 -12.63 -12.79 -5.78
CA ILE A 575 -12.81 -11.38 -5.52
C ILE A 575 -13.11 -10.64 -6.81
N ASP A 576 -14.21 -9.90 -6.83
CA ASP A 576 -14.58 -9.06 -7.96
C ASP A 576 -14.14 -7.61 -7.71
N ILE A 577 -13.04 -7.22 -8.33
CA ILE A 577 -12.50 -5.84 -8.27
C ILE A 577 -13.11 -4.91 -9.32
N GLY A 578 -14.06 -5.39 -10.14
CA GLY A 578 -14.63 -4.65 -11.26
C GLY A 578 -13.76 -4.57 -12.51
N VAL A 579 -12.59 -5.21 -12.50
CA VAL A 579 -11.76 -5.41 -13.71
C VAL A 579 -11.86 -6.86 -14.13
N TRP A 580 -12.27 -7.09 -15.37
CA TRP A 580 -12.52 -8.44 -15.88
C TRP A 580 -11.22 -9.20 -16.16
N LYS A 581 -11.20 -10.50 -15.87
CA LYS A 581 -10.05 -11.38 -16.14
C LYS A 581 -9.69 -11.38 -17.63
N GLU A 582 -10.69 -11.34 -18.52
CA GLU A 582 -10.52 -11.24 -19.98
C GLU A 582 -9.83 -9.96 -20.42
N PHE A 583 -10.06 -8.83 -19.72
CA PHE A 583 -9.30 -7.61 -19.95
C PHE A 583 -7.81 -7.81 -19.57
N LEU A 584 -7.53 -8.42 -18.43
CA LEU A 584 -6.16 -8.70 -18.00
C LEU A 584 -5.45 -9.65 -18.96
N LYS A 585 -6.13 -10.72 -19.45
CA LYS A 585 -5.61 -11.63 -20.48
C LYS A 585 -5.31 -10.90 -21.79
N ARG A 586 -6.20 -9.99 -22.22
CA ARG A 586 -5.97 -9.17 -23.42
C ARG A 586 -4.75 -8.27 -23.25
N GLU A 587 -4.58 -7.63 -22.09
CA GLU A 587 -3.42 -6.79 -21.81
C GLU A 587 -2.13 -7.59 -21.66
N TRP A 588 -2.19 -8.83 -21.15
CA TRP A 588 -1.07 -9.77 -21.18
C TRP A 588 -0.61 -10.05 -22.62
N LYS A 589 -1.55 -10.36 -23.51
CA LYS A 589 -1.24 -10.55 -24.93
C LYS A 589 -0.71 -9.27 -25.58
N ASN A 590 -1.33 -8.13 -25.33
CA ASN A 590 -0.87 -6.84 -25.85
C ASN A 590 0.57 -6.52 -25.40
N ALA A 591 0.97 -6.93 -24.20
CA ALA A 591 2.34 -6.78 -23.72
C ALA A 591 3.33 -7.55 -24.59
N HIS A 592 3.04 -8.84 -24.89
CA HIS A 592 3.89 -9.66 -25.77
C HIS A 592 3.92 -9.16 -27.23
N ASP A 593 2.80 -8.54 -27.67
CA ASP A 593 2.71 -7.91 -29.00
C ASP A 593 3.28 -6.46 -29.00
N GLU A 594 3.84 -5.97 -27.88
CA GLU A 594 4.37 -4.61 -27.68
C GLU A 594 3.36 -3.49 -28.00
N LYS A 595 2.06 -3.78 -27.88
CA LYS A 595 0.97 -2.86 -28.18
C LYS A 595 0.63 -1.98 -26.99
N VAL A 596 0.55 -0.67 -27.22
CA VAL A 596 0.17 0.32 -26.21
C VAL A 596 -1.36 0.46 -26.14
N THR A 597 -1.87 0.53 -24.91
CA THR A 597 -3.28 0.83 -24.61
C THR A 597 -3.42 2.26 -24.09
N PRO A 598 -4.30 3.09 -24.67
CA PRO A 598 -4.46 4.47 -24.25
C PRO A 598 -5.01 4.59 -22.82
N ASN A 599 -4.80 5.76 -22.19
CA ASN A 599 -5.36 6.06 -20.87
C ASN A 599 -6.88 6.31 -20.93
N CYS A 600 -7.53 6.27 -19.75
CA CYS A 600 -8.99 6.35 -19.63
C CYS A 600 -9.59 7.67 -20.12
N ARG A 601 -8.85 8.80 -20.13
CA ARG A 601 -9.34 10.07 -20.65
C ARG A 601 -9.26 10.16 -22.18
N MET A 602 -8.33 9.42 -22.79
CA MET A 602 -8.20 9.37 -24.24
C MET A 602 -9.22 8.42 -24.88
N LYS A 603 -9.38 7.20 -24.28
CA LYS A 603 -10.27 6.18 -24.82
C LYS A 603 -10.56 5.13 -23.75
N CYS A 604 -11.82 4.71 -23.64
CA CYS A 604 -12.20 3.59 -22.79
C CYS A 604 -11.58 2.29 -23.32
N SER A 605 -10.80 1.60 -22.46
CA SER A 605 -10.17 0.32 -22.78
C SER A 605 -11.07 -0.90 -22.55
N GLY A 606 -12.30 -0.71 -22.05
CA GLY A 606 -13.24 -1.80 -21.76
C GLY A 606 -12.76 -2.73 -20.65
N CYS A 607 -12.23 -2.18 -19.56
CA CYS A 607 -11.70 -2.97 -18.44
C CYS A 607 -12.79 -3.59 -17.54
N GLY A 608 -14.02 -3.07 -17.56
CA GLY A 608 -15.12 -3.51 -16.70
C GLY A 608 -15.50 -2.54 -15.58
N ALA A 609 -14.62 -1.61 -15.19
CA ALA A 609 -14.85 -0.72 -14.06
C ALA A 609 -16.08 0.20 -14.17
N MET A 610 -16.64 0.35 -15.36
CA MET A 610 -17.91 1.05 -15.59
C MET A 610 -19.08 0.48 -14.78
N LYS A 611 -19.03 -0.78 -14.36
CA LYS A 611 -20.10 -1.40 -13.57
C LYS A 611 -20.37 -0.69 -12.24
N PHE A 612 -19.42 0.05 -11.70
CA PHE A 612 -19.60 0.79 -10.46
C PHE A 612 -20.42 2.09 -10.62
N GLY A 613 -20.69 2.54 -11.85
CA GLY A 613 -21.63 3.64 -12.10
C GLY A 613 -21.07 5.06 -11.86
N GLY A 614 -19.76 5.26 -11.75
CA GLY A 614 -19.17 6.57 -11.49
C GLY A 614 -17.73 6.72 -11.92
N GLY A 615 -17.15 7.91 -11.67
CA GLY A 615 -15.77 8.27 -11.99
C GLY A 615 -15.54 8.63 -13.45
N VAL A 616 -14.27 8.82 -13.81
CA VAL A 616 -13.82 9.27 -15.16
C VAL A 616 -14.39 8.42 -16.30
N CYS A 617 -14.76 7.19 -16.06
CA CYS A 617 -15.41 6.30 -17.05
C CYS A 617 -16.75 6.85 -17.58
N PHE A 618 -17.39 7.78 -16.87
CA PHE A 618 -18.68 8.37 -17.21
C PHE A 618 -18.59 9.81 -17.72
N GLU A 619 -17.44 10.45 -17.56
CA GLU A 619 -17.23 11.84 -17.99
C GLU A 619 -17.08 11.97 -19.53
N ASN A 620 -16.67 10.89 -20.21
CA ASN A 620 -16.39 10.85 -21.66
C ASN A 620 -17.53 10.18 -22.45
N LYS A 621 -18.79 10.46 -22.14
CA LYS A 621 -19.96 9.91 -22.86
C LYS A 621 -20.55 10.85 -23.91
N ASP A 622 -19.84 11.91 -24.31
CA ASP A 622 -20.24 12.78 -25.44
C ASP A 622 -19.43 12.49 -26.70
#